data_6f966c1d0e947a054fcc38e06ee68cf1
#
_entry.id   6f966c1d0e947a054fcc38e06ee68cf1
#
_cell.length_a   1.000
_cell.length_b   1.000
_cell.length_c   1.000
_cell.angle_alpha   90.00
_cell.angle_beta   90.00
_cell.angle_gamma   90.00
#
_symmetry.space_group_name_H-M   'P 1'
#
loop_
_entity.id
_entity.type
_entity.pdbx_description
1 polymer ?
#
loop_
_entity_poly.entity_id
_entity_poly.type
_entity_poly.pdbx_seq_one_letter_code
_entity_poly.pdbx_strand_id
1 'polypeptide(L)'
;TRRITKIPGSLSGKTIIEIGSGPGALTRSILETNAKLVVAIERDQRCIKALNELQSFYPDRLLVVEADALSLDITKLNKNNDRSAIIANLPYNIAIELLIRWLKKRKKFSSMTLMFQKEVADRLIAAPGSPSYGRTSVITQWLCHVEIAFTIPARAFVPSPKINSAVVHLVPRKNPLAAANFYLLEKITKAAFGQRRKMLHSSLKSLVSEPDSLLELSGISPQARAETISVEKFCKIATNYAKSLKSNVD
;
A
#
# COMPACT_ATOMS: atom_id res chain seq x y z
N THR A 1 -17.46 6.26 -9.44
CA THR A 1 -16.61 7.16 -8.60
C THR A 1 -17.25 7.43 -7.25
N ARG A 2 -18.52 7.89 -7.13
CA ARG A 2 -19.20 8.21 -5.85
C ARG A 2 -19.18 7.07 -4.82
N ARG A 3 -19.22 5.79 -5.24
CA ARG A 3 -19.16 4.65 -4.31
C ARG A 3 -17.80 4.57 -3.59
N ILE A 4 -16.71 4.94 -4.27
CA ILE A 4 -15.34 4.91 -3.71
C ILE A 4 -15.21 5.93 -2.59
N THR A 5 -15.78 7.14 -2.75
CA THR A 5 -15.66 8.22 -1.77
C THR A 5 -16.41 7.96 -0.46
N LYS A 6 -17.33 7.00 -0.44
CA LYS A 6 -18.08 6.60 0.76
C LYS A 6 -17.33 5.61 1.66
N ILE A 7 -16.32 4.89 1.10
CA ILE A 7 -15.60 3.83 1.82
C ILE A 7 -14.82 4.36 3.04
N PRO A 8 -14.05 5.45 2.97
CA PRO A 8 -13.30 5.94 4.12
C PRO A 8 -14.16 6.61 5.20
N GLY A 9 -15.48 6.56 5.09
CA GLY A 9 -16.39 7.23 6.01
C GLY A 9 -16.38 8.75 5.83
N SER A 10 -16.54 9.52 6.91
CA SER A 10 -16.54 10.98 6.84
C SER A 10 -15.22 11.55 6.37
N LEU A 11 -15.28 12.37 5.32
CA LEU A 11 -14.15 13.12 4.76
C LEU A 11 -14.14 14.58 5.25
N SER A 12 -15.08 14.95 6.09
CA SER A 12 -15.21 16.32 6.60
C SER A 12 -13.92 16.79 7.28
N GLY A 13 -13.48 17.98 6.89
CA GLY A 13 -12.28 18.61 7.42
C GLY A 13 -10.95 17.98 6.98
N LYS A 14 -10.96 16.89 6.22
CA LYS A 14 -9.74 16.18 5.81
C LYS A 14 -9.16 16.73 4.50
N THR A 15 -7.82 16.66 4.39
CA THR A 15 -7.12 16.77 3.11
C THR A 15 -7.11 15.39 2.44
N ILE A 16 -7.62 15.34 1.21
CA ILE A 16 -7.65 14.14 0.39
C ILE A 16 -6.58 14.25 -0.70
N ILE A 17 -5.73 13.25 -0.82
CA ILE A 17 -4.71 13.16 -1.86
C ILE A 17 -5.19 12.15 -2.90
N GLU A 18 -5.36 12.60 -4.12
CA GLU A 18 -5.70 11.75 -5.26
C GLU A 18 -4.48 11.62 -6.17
N ILE A 19 -4.17 10.39 -6.56
CA ILE A 19 -3.02 10.06 -7.42
C ILE A 19 -3.52 9.53 -8.76
N GLY A 20 -3.04 10.13 -9.84
CA GLY A 20 -3.49 9.78 -11.19
C GLY A 20 -4.93 10.23 -11.42
N SER A 21 -5.19 11.51 -11.18
CA SER A 21 -6.56 12.08 -11.18
C SER A 21 -7.20 12.02 -12.57
N GLY A 22 -6.37 11.87 -13.64
CA GLY A 22 -6.85 11.90 -15.00
C GLY A 22 -7.64 13.18 -15.30
N PRO A 23 -8.72 13.15 -16.09
CA PRO A 23 -9.53 14.33 -16.38
C PRO A 23 -10.47 14.73 -15.23
N GLY A 24 -10.29 14.20 -14.02
CA GLY A 24 -10.98 14.63 -12.80
C GLY A 24 -12.31 13.92 -12.48
N ALA A 25 -12.56 12.74 -13.02
CA ALA A 25 -13.82 12.02 -12.75
C ALA A 25 -13.96 11.59 -11.28
N LEU A 26 -12.89 11.15 -10.63
CA LEU A 26 -12.89 10.84 -9.21
C LEU A 26 -12.73 12.12 -8.38
N THR A 27 -11.92 13.07 -8.83
CA THR A 27 -11.75 14.40 -8.23
C THR A 27 -13.09 15.10 -7.99
N ARG A 28 -13.98 15.13 -9.00
CA ARG A 28 -15.34 15.70 -8.89
C ARG A 28 -16.13 15.00 -7.78
N SER A 29 -16.09 13.67 -7.74
CA SER A 29 -16.81 12.90 -6.71
C SER A 29 -16.26 13.13 -5.29
N ILE A 30 -14.96 13.44 -5.14
CA ILE A 30 -14.37 13.81 -3.86
C ILE A 30 -14.79 15.25 -3.49
N LEU A 31 -14.81 16.18 -4.44
CA LEU A 31 -15.26 17.56 -4.23
C LEU A 31 -16.74 17.68 -3.87
N GLU A 32 -17.58 16.71 -4.29
CA GLU A 32 -18.98 16.59 -3.84
C GLU A 32 -19.12 16.24 -2.34
N THR A 33 -18.03 15.81 -1.69
CA THR A 33 -18.02 15.55 -0.24
C THR A 33 -17.64 16.79 0.55
N ASN A 34 -17.70 16.70 1.89
CA ASN A 34 -17.26 17.78 2.79
C ASN A 34 -15.75 17.77 3.04
N ALA A 35 -14.93 17.25 2.12
CA ALA A 35 -13.48 17.31 2.20
C ALA A 35 -13.01 18.78 2.23
N LYS A 36 -12.04 19.06 3.13
CA LYS A 36 -11.47 20.42 3.26
C LYS A 36 -10.68 20.82 2.03
N LEU A 37 -9.82 19.91 1.55
CA LEU A 37 -8.95 20.13 0.40
C LEU A 37 -8.78 18.82 -0.36
N VAL A 38 -8.83 18.88 -1.67
CA VAL A 38 -8.46 17.81 -2.60
C VAL A 38 -7.16 18.22 -3.27
N VAL A 39 -6.13 17.39 -3.13
CA VAL A 39 -4.86 17.55 -3.83
C VAL A 39 -4.82 16.52 -4.94
N ALA A 40 -5.03 16.96 -6.18
CA ALA A 40 -5.06 16.12 -7.38
C ALA A 40 -3.68 16.09 -8.03
N ILE A 41 -3.05 14.91 -8.05
CA ILE A 41 -1.71 14.72 -8.63
C ILE A 41 -1.85 14.02 -9.97
N GLU A 42 -1.35 14.66 -11.01
CA GLU A 42 -1.39 14.17 -12.38
C GLU A 42 -0.11 14.59 -13.13
N ARG A 43 0.29 13.82 -14.14
CA ARG A 43 1.46 14.14 -14.97
C ARG A 43 1.12 14.39 -16.45
N ASP A 44 -0.06 13.94 -16.90
CA ASP A 44 -0.50 14.15 -18.29
C ASP A 44 -1.04 15.56 -18.47
N GLN A 45 -0.38 16.35 -19.29
CA GLN A 45 -0.72 17.75 -19.57
C GLN A 45 -2.16 17.95 -20.06
N ARG A 46 -2.71 16.97 -20.80
CA ARG A 46 -4.10 17.04 -21.30
C ARG A 46 -5.09 16.94 -20.14
N CYS A 47 -4.78 16.09 -19.16
CA CYS A 47 -5.58 15.91 -17.95
C CYS A 47 -5.44 17.12 -17.01
N ILE A 48 -4.22 17.68 -16.89
CA ILE A 48 -3.95 18.88 -16.08
C ILE A 48 -4.77 20.08 -16.57
N LYS A 49 -4.90 20.28 -17.88
CA LYS A 49 -5.78 21.35 -18.42
C LYS A 49 -7.22 21.20 -17.91
N ALA A 50 -7.80 19.99 -18.00
CA ALA A 50 -9.15 19.74 -17.50
C ALA A 50 -9.28 19.89 -15.97
N LEU A 51 -8.24 19.54 -15.23
CA LEU A 51 -8.20 19.74 -13.77
C LEU A 51 -8.08 21.22 -13.39
N ASN A 52 -7.32 22.01 -14.14
CA ASN A 52 -7.21 23.46 -13.92
C ASN A 52 -8.54 24.18 -14.20
N GLU A 53 -9.27 23.77 -15.24
CA GLU A 53 -10.64 24.23 -15.48
C GLU A 53 -11.55 23.88 -14.29
N LEU A 54 -11.46 22.64 -13.78
CA LEU A 54 -12.21 22.24 -12.59
C LEU A 54 -11.80 23.07 -11.35
N GLN A 55 -10.51 23.36 -11.18
CA GLN A 55 -10.00 24.15 -10.06
C GLN A 55 -10.56 25.56 -10.07
N SER A 56 -10.84 26.18 -11.21
CA SER A 56 -11.45 27.52 -11.27
C SER A 56 -12.84 27.59 -10.62
N PHE A 57 -13.56 26.46 -10.55
CA PHE A 57 -14.84 26.35 -9.85
C PHE A 57 -14.69 26.01 -8.35
N TYR A 58 -13.49 25.55 -7.93
CA TYR A 58 -13.19 25.14 -6.55
C TYR A 58 -11.83 25.70 -6.08
N PRO A 59 -11.60 27.03 -6.15
CA PRO A 59 -10.28 27.64 -5.95
C PRO A 59 -9.67 27.33 -4.58
N ASP A 60 -10.49 27.25 -3.52
CA ASP A 60 -10.04 27.00 -2.15
C ASP A 60 -10.08 25.51 -1.76
N ARG A 61 -10.64 24.65 -2.63
CA ARG A 61 -10.89 23.25 -2.30
C ARG A 61 -10.18 22.24 -3.22
N LEU A 62 -9.63 22.66 -4.35
CA LEU A 62 -8.85 21.83 -5.26
C LEU A 62 -7.49 22.45 -5.48
N LEU A 63 -6.45 21.66 -5.24
CA LEU A 63 -5.06 21.97 -5.61
C LEU A 63 -4.59 20.95 -6.65
N VAL A 64 -4.27 21.43 -7.84
CA VAL A 64 -3.70 20.59 -8.91
C VAL A 64 -2.17 20.62 -8.80
N VAL A 65 -1.57 19.45 -8.77
CA VAL A 65 -0.11 19.27 -8.70
C VAL A 65 0.36 18.46 -9.89
N GLU A 66 1.10 19.12 -10.79
CA GLU A 66 1.77 18.46 -11.90
C GLU A 66 3.03 17.75 -11.38
N ALA A 67 2.98 16.43 -11.29
CA ALA A 67 4.10 15.63 -10.84
C ALA A 67 3.99 14.15 -11.21
N ASP A 68 5.14 13.48 -11.29
CA ASP A 68 5.17 12.02 -11.26
C ASP A 68 5.03 11.53 -9.80
N ALA A 69 4.01 10.70 -9.55
CA ALA A 69 3.72 10.16 -8.22
C ALA A 69 4.89 9.35 -7.62
N LEU A 70 5.75 8.77 -8.46
CA LEU A 70 6.93 8.03 -8.00
C LEU A 70 8.06 8.95 -7.49
N SER A 71 8.15 10.17 -7.97
CA SER A 71 9.18 11.13 -7.54
C SER A 71 8.72 12.04 -6.40
N LEU A 72 7.40 12.18 -6.21
CA LEU A 72 6.80 13.13 -5.29
C LEU A 72 6.68 12.57 -3.87
N ASP A 73 7.11 13.33 -2.87
CA ASP A 73 6.79 13.05 -1.47
C ASP A 73 5.43 13.65 -1.07
N ILE A 74 4.39 12.87 -1.25
CA ILE A 74 3.01 13.32 -0.98
C ILE A 74 2.76 13.69 0.49
N THR A 75 3.61 13.27 1.43
CA THR A 75 3.45 13.61 2.85
C THR A 75 3.73 15.08 3.15
N LYS A 76 4.38 15.79 2.23
CA LYS A 76 4.68 17.22 2.33
C LYS A 76 3.54 18.10 1.81
N LEU A 77 2.55 17.52 1.14
CA LEU A 77 1.44 18.27 0.53
C LEU A 77 0.39 18.75 1.53
N ASN A 78 0.33 18.13 2.70
CA ASN A 78 -0.54 18.61 3.79
C ASN A 78 0.28 19.44 4.78
N LYS A 79 0.11 20.76 4.70
CA LYS A 79 0.84 21.73 5.52
C LYS A 79 0.37 21.75 7.00
N ASN A 80 -0.84 21.27 7.28
CA ASN A 80 -1.45 21.38 8.61
C ASN A 80 -1.06 20.26 9.58
N ASN A 81 -0.12 19.43 9.23
CA ASN A 81 0.33 18.27 10.03
C ASN A 81 -0.76 17.24 10.39
N ASP A 82 -1.98 17.41 9.91
CA ASP A 82 -3.08 16.47 10.06
C ASP A 82 -2.85 15.23 9.17
N ARG A 83 -3.50 14.13 9.53
CA ARG A 83 -3.42 12.90 8.74
C ARG A 83 -4.31 13.01 7.51
N SER A 84 -3.71 12.99 6.32
CA SER A 84 -4.44 12.96 5.04
C SER A 84 -5.09 11.60 4.79
N ALA A 85 -6.13 11.56 3.97
CA ALA A 85 -6.59 10.31 3.35
C ALA A 85 -6.13 10.25 1.89
N ILE A 86 -5.82 9.05 1.41
CA ILE A 86 -5.53 8.82 -0.01
C ILE A 86 -6.76 8.14 -0.62
N ILE A 87 -7.25 8.68 -1.74
CA ILE A 87 -8.30 8.04 -2.56
C ILE A 87 -7.80 8.07 -4.00
N ALA A 88 -7.55 6.91 -4.60
CA ALA A 88 -6.93 6.89 -5.91
C ALA A 88 -7.33 5.68 -6.77
N ASN A 89 -7.46 5.94 -8.07
CA ASN A 89 -7.46 4.93 -9.11
C ASN A 89 -6.04 4.82 -9.68
N LEU A 90 -5.21 3.97 -9.08
CA LEU A 90 -3.79 3.92 -9.38
C LEU A 90 -3.49 3.29 -10.76
N PRO A 91 -2.50 3.80 -11.50
CA PRO A 91 -1.93 3.07 -12.63
C PRO A 91 -1.36 1.72 -12.14
N TYR A 92 -1.81 0.62 -12.73
CA TYR A 92 -1.53 -0.73 -12.22
C TYR A 92 -0.05 -1.08 -12.12
N ASN A 93 0.76 -0.57 -13.05
CA ASN A 93 2.19 -0.85 -13.13
C ASN A 93 3.02 -0.26 -11.96
N ILE A 94 2.53 0.80 -11.31
CA ILE A 94 3.21 1.47 -10.19
C ILE A 94 2.47 1.34 -8.85
N ALA A 95 1.28 0.77 -8.85
CA ALA A 95 0.37 0.77 -7.70
C ALA A 95 0.99 0.13 -6.44
N ILE A 96 1.68 -1.01 -6.58
CA ILE A 96 2.33 -1.69 -5.45
C ILE A 96 3.54 -0.91 -4.96
N GLU A 97 4.33 -0.32 -5.86
CA GLU A 97 5.48 0.50 -5.47
C GLU A 97 5.04 1.72 -4.65
N LEU A 98 4.00 2.42 -5.11
CA LEU A 98 3.41 3.54 -4.39
C LEU A 98 2.89 3.11 -3.01
N LEU A 99 2.14 2.00 -2.94
CA LEU A 99 1.63 1.47 -1.67
C LEU A 99 2.78 1.22 -0.68
N ILE A 100 3.84 0.53 -1.09
CA ILE A 100 4.99 0.24 -0.20
C ILE A 100 5.66 1.53 0.28
N ARG A 101 5.82 2.55 -0.58
CA ARG A 101 6.34 3.86 -0.19
C ARG A 101 5.47 4.54 0.87
N TRP A 102 4.15 4.50 0.72
CA TRP A 102 3.21 5.11 1.68
C TRP A 102 3.14 4.33 2.99
N LEU A 103 3.24 3.01 2.95
CA LEU A 103 3.30 2.18 4.15
C LEU A 103 4.52 2.53 5.04
N LYS A 104 5.66 2.89 4.46
CA LYS A 104 6.82 3.41 5.22
C LYS A 104 6.49 4.68 6.01
N LYS A 105 5.58 5.50 5.48
CA LYS A 105 5.14 6.78 6.06
C LYS A 105 3.69 6.73 6.60
N ARG A 106 3.15 5.54 6.88
CA ARG A 106 1.74 5.30 7.19
C ARG A 106 1.14 6.21 8.26
N LYS A 107 1.95 6.68 9.24
CA LYS A 107 1.50 7.57 10.32
C LYS A 107 0.98 8.92 9.81
N LYS A 108 1.33 9.32 8.60
CA LYS A 108 0.86 10.53 7.93
C LYS A 108 -0.52 10.39 7.30
N PHE A 109 -1.06 9.17 7.22
CA PHE A 109 -2.34 8.89 6.57
C PHE A 109 -3.37 8.38 7.59
N SER A 110 -4.61 8.85 7.45
CA SER A 110 -5.76 8.34 8.21
C SER A 110 -6.31 7.06 7.59
N SER A 111 -6.34 6.99 6.27
CA SER A 111 -6.73 5.82 5.48
C SER A 111 -6.22 5.94 4.05
N MET A 112 -6.22 4.82 3.33
CA MET A 112 -5.92 4.73 1.91
C MET A 112 -7.01 3.88 1.25
N THR A 113 -7.75 4.45 0.29
CA THR A 113 -8.78 3.76 -0.49
C THR A 113 -8.32 3.72 -1.94
N LEU A 114 -7.83 2.57 -2.35
CA LEU A 114 -7.05 2.42 -3.55
C LEU A 114 -7.66 1.37 -4.48
N MET A 115 -7.65 1.64 -5.78
CA MET A 115 -8.06 0.66 -6.76
C MET A 115 -6.86 -0.10 -7.32
N PHE A 116 -6.98 -1.44 -7.34
CA PHE A 116 -5.99 -2.37 -7.87
C PHE A 116 -6.65 -3.35 -8.86
N GLN A 117 -5.84 -4.03 -9.64
CA GLN A 117 -6.28 -5.26 -10.30
C GLN A 117 -6.77 -6.26 -9.26
N LYS A 118 -7.82 -7.04 -9.58
CA LYS A 118 -8.43 -7.99 -8.63
C LYS A 118 -7.42 -8.95 -8.01
N GLU A 119 -6.52 -9.52 -8.81
CA GLU A 119 -5.45 -10.39 -8.33
C GLU A 119 -4.53 -9.70 -7.32
N VAL A 120 -4.18 -8.44 -7.55
CA VAL A 120 -3.36 -7.66 -6.63
C VAL A 120 -4.10 -7.42 -5.33
N ALA A 121 -5.38 -7.04 -5.40
CA ALA A 121 -6.23 -6.84 -4.22
C ALA A 121 -6.35 -8.13 -3.38
N ASP A 122 -6.58 -9.28 -4.03
CA ASP A 122 -6.65 -10.58 -3.35
C ASP A 122 -5.34 -10.90 -2.63
N ARG A 123 -4.21 -10.55 -3.23
CA ARG A 123 -2.89 -10.73 -2.61
C ARG A 123 -2.71 -9.86 -1.37
N LEU A 124 -3.24 -8.64 -1.34
CA LEU A 124 -3.10 -7.75 -0.18
C LEU A 124 -3.82 -8.30 1.07
N ILE A 125 -4.98 -8.97 0.89
CA ILE A 125 -5.80 -9.53 1.98
C ILE A 125 -5.54 -11.01 2.26
N ALA A 126 -4.70 -11.66 1.45
CA ALA A 126 -4.48 -13.10 1.51
C ALA A 126 -3.99 -13.56 2.89
N ALA A 127 -4.58 -14.62 3.43
CA ALA A 127 -4.17 -15.26 4.67
C ALA A 127 -2.97 -16.21 4.46
N PRO A 128 -2.15 -16.46 5.49
CA PRO A 128 -1.13 -17.51 5.45
C PRO A 128 -1.71 -18.85 4.99
N GLY A 129 -0.98 -19.57 4.17
CA GLY A 129 -1.40 -20.85 3.57
C GLY A 129 -2.21 -20.70 2.27
N SER A 130 -2.70 -19.50 1.93
CA SER A 130 -3.45 -19.31 0.69
C SER A 130 -2.51 -19.13 -0.53
N PRO A 131 -2.98 -19.49 -1.76
CA PRO A 131 -2.17 -19.38 -2.98
C PRO A 131 -1.71 -17.94 -3.28
N SER A 132 -2.50 -16.93 -2.90
CA SER A 132 -2.21 -15.52 -3.13
C SER A 132 -1.31 -14.89 -2.07
N TYR A 133 -1.06 -15.57 -0.95
CA TYR A 133 -0.25 -15.02 0.13
C TYR A 133 1.21 -14.80 -0.30
N GLY A 134 1.76 -13.63 0.04
CA GLY A 134 3.09 -13.26 -0.39
C GLY A 134 3.67 -12.04 0.35
N ARG A 135 4.80 -11.53 -0.16
CA ARG A 135 5.49 -10.38 0.41
C ARG A 135 4.58 -9.18 0.67
N THR A 136 3.74 -8.83 -0.29
CA THR A 136 2.81 -7.68 -0.16
C THR A 136 1.74 -7.92 0.89
N SER A 137 1.24 -9.16 1.04
CA SER A 137 0.32 -9.54 2.12
C SER A 137 0.94 -9.26 3.48
N VAL A 138 2.17 -9.76 3.71
CA VAL A 138 2.89 -9.59 4.98
C VAL A 138 3.08 -8.12 5.33
N ILE A 139 3.67 -7.33 4.42
CA ILE A 139 3.99 -5.92 4.69
C ILE A 139 2.72 -5.09 4.91
N THR A 140 1.67 -5.32 4.11
CA THR A 140 0.43 -4.56 4.20
C THR A 140 -0.32 -4.88 5.49
N GLN A 141 -0.53 -6.16 5.80
CA GLN A 141 -1.27 -6.60 6.99
C GLN A 141 -0.52 -6.34 8.29
N TRP A 142 0.80 -6.32 8.25
CA TRP A 142 1.62 -5.90 9.38
C TRP A 142 1.31 -4.46 9.81
N LEU A 143 1.09 -3.56 8.85
CA LEU A 143 0.99 -2.13 9.09
C LEU A 143 -0.43 -1.57 9.05
N CYS A 144 -1.36 -2.28 8.38
CA CYS A 144 -2.73 -1.84 8.17
C CYS A 144 -3.75 -2.95 8.48
N HIS A 145 -4.96 -2.53 8.87
CA HIS A 145 -6.16 -3.31 8.58
C HIS A 145 -6.47 -3.14 7.11
N VAL A 146 -6.74 -4.22 6.40
CA VAL A 146 -6.95 -4.22 4.95
C VAL A 146 -8.14 -5.07 4.58
N GLU A 147 -9.00 -4.54 3.70
CA GLU A 147 -10.18 -5.22 3.19
C GLU A 147 -10.47 -4.85 1.74
N ILE A 148 -11.11 -5.75 1.00
CA ILE A 148 -11.71 -5.43 -0.29
C ILE A 148 -13.11 -4.89 -0.05
N ALA A 149 -13.30 -3.60 -0.33
CA ALA A 149 -14.60 -2.95 -0.16
C ALA A 149 -15.60 -3.41 -1.23
N PHE A 150 -15.16 -3.55 -2.49
CA PHE A 150 -15.95 -4.10 -3.59
C PHE A 150 -15.10 -4.35 -4.84
N THR A 151 -15.64 -5.19 -5.73
CA THR A 151 -15.05 -5.47 -7.05
C THR A 151 -15.74 -4.65 -8.14
N ILE A 152 -14.98 -4.26 -9.16
CA ILE A 152 -15.46 -3.51 -10.32
C ILE A 152 -15.18 -4.36 -11.57
N PRO A 153 -16.21 -4.74 -12.34
CA PRO A 153 -16.00 -5.51 -13.57
C PRO A 153 -15.29 -4.66 -14.63
N ALA A 154 -14.49 -5.30 -15.47
CA ALA A 154 -13.72 -4.63 -16.50
C ALA A 154 -14.57 -3.73 -17.42
N ARG A 155 -15.78 -4.18 -17.75
CA ARG A 155 -16.76 -3.43 -18.58
C ARG A 155 -17.22 -2.09 -18.01
N ALA A 156 -16.91 -1.80 -16.73
CA ALA A 156 -17.26 -0.51 -16.10
C ALA A 156 -16.29 0.62 -16.46
N PHE A 157 -15.24 0.33 -17.21
CA PHE A 157 -14.21 1.31 -17.62
C PHE A 157 -14.24 1.57 -19.11
N VAL A 158 -13.83 2.78 -19.50
CA VAL A 158 -13.63 3.17 -20.90
C VAL A 158 -12.25 3.82 -21.01
N PRO A 159 -11.31 3.21 -21.76
CA PRO A 159 -11.37 1.87 -22.36
C PRO A 159 -11.41 0.76 -21.30
N SER A 160 -12.03 -0.37 -21.64
CA SER A 160 -12.14 -1.52 -20.74
C SER A 160 -10.76 -2.21 -20.54
N PRO A 161 -10.29 -2.41 -19.29
CA PRO A 161 -9.10 -3.21 -19.04
C PRO A 161 -9.37 -4.69 -19.31
N LYS A 162 -8.29 -5.50 -19.39
CA LYS A 162 -8.41 -6.95 -19.65
C LYS A 162 -8.95 -7.73 -18.42
N ILE A 163 -8.88 -7.18 -17.23
CA ILE A 163 -9.19 -7.86 -15.98
C ILE A 163 -10.02 -6.97 -15.05
N ASN A 164 -10.76 -7.60 -14.14
CA ASN A 164 -11.52 -6.89 -13.13
C ASN A 164 -10.61 -6.16 -12.16
N SER A 165 -11.14 -5.09 -11.57
CA SER A 165 -10.49 -4.31 -10.53
C SER A 165 -11.19 -4.53 -9.18
N ALA A 166 -10.51 -4.16 -8.10
CA ALA A 166 -11.12 -4.10 -6.78
C ALA A 166 -10.67 -2.85 -6.03
N VAL A 167 -11.57 -2.28 -5.26
CA VAL A 167 -11.25 -1.19 -4.34
C VAL A 167 -10.87 -1.79 -3.00
N VAL A 168 -9.66 -1.49 -2.56
CA VAL A 168 -9.10 -1.92 -1.28
C VAL A 168 -9.08 -0.74 -0.34
N HIS A 169 -9.57 -0.95 0.88
CA HIS A 169 -9.49 0.02 1.97
C HIS A 169 -8.44 -0.42 2.97
N LEU A 170 -7.52 0.49 3.28
CA LEU A 170 -6.42 0.26 4.20
C LEU A 170 -6.48 1.32 5.31
N VAL A 171 -6.56 0.87 6.55
CA VAL A 171 -6.50 1.73 7.73
C VAL A 171 -5.20 1.46 8.47
N PRO A 172 -4.27 2.43 8.53
CA PRO A 172 -3.01 2.24 9.25
C PRO A 172 -3.23 1.89 10.72
N ARG A 173 -2.59 0.82 11.19
CA ARG A 173 -2.60 0.43 12.60
C ARG A 173 -1.90 1.49 13.45
N LYS A 174 -2.42 1.79 14.64
CA LYS A 174 -1.74 2.65 15.63
C LYS A 174 -0.34 2.09 15.93
N ASN A 175 -0.28 0.80 16.27
CA ASN A 175 0.95 0.03 16.42
C ASN A 175 0.98 -1.06 15.34
N PRO A 176 2.13 -1.40 14.76
CA PRO A 176 2.25 -2.56 13.89
C PRO A 176 1.77 -3.83 14.58
N LEU A 177 1.35 -4.84 13.81
CA LEU A 177 0.85 -6.12 14.33
C LEU A 177 1.88 -6.81 15.25
N ALA A 178 3.18 -6.64 14.95
CA ALA A 178 4.30 -7.09 15.79
C ALA A 178 5.50 -6.15 15.59
N ALA A 179 6.44 -6.16 16.54
CA ALA A 179 7.65 -5.37 16.45
C ALA A 179 8.56 -5.91 15.35
N ALA A 180 8.98 -5.05 14.43
CA ALA A 180 9.99 -5.34 13.42
C ALA A 180 10.56 -4.05 12.80
N ASN A 181 11.77 -4.13 12.26
CA ASN A 181 12.31 -3.09 11.40
C ASN A 181 11.77 -3.26 9.98
N PHE A 182 11.25 -2.19 9.38
CA PHE A 182 10.63 -2.22 8.06
C PHE A 182 11.58 -2.79 6.98
N TYR A 183 12.80 -2.28 6.93
CA TYR A 183 13.77 -2.66 5.89
C TYR A 183 14.22 -4.10 6.03
N LEU A 184 14.39 -4.59 7.26
CA LEU A 184 14.75 -5.99 7.51
C LEU A 184 13.59 -6.93 7.19
N LEU A 185 12.37 -6.58 7.57
CA LEU A 185 11.18 -7.37 7.21
C LEU A 185 10.97 -7.40 5.69
N GLU A 186 11.18 -6.27 5.01
CA GLU A 186 11.13 -6.19 3.55
C GLU A 186 12.20 -7.08 2.89
N LYS A 187 13.43 -7.09 3.41
CA LYS A 187 14.55 -7.92 2.95
C LYS A 187 14.26 -9.42 3.11
N ILE A 188 13.80 -9.81 4.30
CA ILE A 188 13.46 -11.21 4.63
C ILE A 188 12.29 -11.70 3.77
N THR A 189 11.21 -10.94 3.69
CA THR A 189 10.06 -11.35 2.88
C THR A 189 10.40 -11.40 1.39
N LYS A 190 11.28 -10.51 0.88
CA LYS A 190 11.78 -10.57 -0.50
C LYS A 190 12.55 -11.85 -0.75
N ALA A 191 13.45 -12.25 0.13
CA ALA A 191 14.21 -13.51 -0.01
C ALA A 191 13.30 -14.73 0.12
N ALA A 192 12.45 -14.76 1.16
CA ALA A 192 11.55 -15.89 1.42
C ALA A 192 10.58 -16.17 0.26
N PHE A 193 9.95 -15.14 -0.29
CA PHE A 193 8.98 -15.27 -1.39
C PHE A 193 9.63 -15.24 -2.79
N GLY A 194 10.90 -14.86 -2.90
CA GLY A 194 11.65 -14.91 -4.16
C GLY A 194 11.87 -16.33 -4.68
N GLN A 195 11.84 -17.33 -3.80
CA GLN A 195 11.97 -18.74 -4.12
C GLN A 195 10.81 -19.55 -3.52
N ARG A 196 9.58 -19.21 -3.88
CA ARG A 196 8.33 -19.67 -3.27
C ARG A 196 8.21 -21.19 -3.08
N ARG A 197 8.77 -21.99 -3.98
CA ARG A 197 8.73 -23.46 -3.91
C ARG A 197 9.77 -24.07 -2.97
N LYS A 198 10.77 -23.32 -2.53
CA LYS A 198 11.80 -23.79 -1.60
C LYS A 198 11.36 -23.60 -0.14
N MET A 199 11.98 -24.41 0.75
CA MET A 199 11.87 -24.25 2.19
C MET A 199 12.57 -22.96 2.64
N LEU A 200 12.17 -22.41 3.80
CA LEU A 200 12.68 -21.14 4.31
C LEU A 200 14.20 -21.17 4.51
N HIS A 201 14.75 -22.24 5.06
CA HIS A 201 16.20 -22.37 5.23
C HIS A 201 16.96 -22.14 3.91
N SER A 202 16.46 -22.73 2.81
CA SER A 202 17.09 -22.57 1.49
C SER A 202 16.92 -21.17 0.92
N SER A 203 15.72 -20.56 1.08
CA SER A 203 15.44 -19.23 0.52
C SER A 203 16.15 -18.11 1.28
N LEU A 204 16.45 -18.30 2.58
CA LEU A 204 17.14 -17.31 3.40
C LEU A 204 18.68 -17.41 3.34
N LYS A 205 19.27 -18.44 2.74
CA LYS A 205 20.74 -18.58 2.57
C LYS A 205 21.40 -17.37 1.87
N SER A 206 20.66 -16.66 1.03
CA SER A 206 21.16 -15.43 0.39
C SER A 206 21.31 -14.22 1.33
N LEU A 207 20.74 -14.30 2.54
CA LEU A 207 20.76 -13.22 3.53
C LEU A 207 21.54 -13.57 4.79
N VAL A 208 21.59 -14.85 5.17
CA VAL A 208 22.09 -15.32 6.46
C VAL A 208 22.93 -16.56 6.24
N SER A 209 24.11 -16.63 6.87
CA SER A 209 24.98 -17.80 6.84
C SER A 209 24.33 -19.02 7.52
N GLU A 210 23.68 -18.78 8.67
CA GLU A 210 23.05 -19.82 9.50
C GLU A 210 21.51 -19.65 9.56
N PRO A 211 20.79 -19.94 8.46
CA PRO A 211 19.34 -19.71 8.41
C PRO A 211 18.56 -20.64 9.34
N ASP A 212 19.04 -21.86 9.61
CA ASP A 212 18.37 -22.82 10.48
C ASP A 212 18.34 -22.30 11.93
N SER A 213 19.47 -21.83 12.46
CA SER A 213 19.57 -21.21 13.77
C SER A 213 18.64 -20.00 13.91
N LEU A 214 18.59 -19.12 12.90
CA LEU A 214 17.70 -17.96 12.88
C LEU A 214 16.22 -18.37 12.92
N LEU A 215 15.85 -19.42 12.17
CA LEU A 215 14.46 -19.90 12.12
C LEU A 215 14.06 -20.57 13.43
N GLU A 216 14.91 -21.40 14.02
CA GLU A 216 14.68 -22.05 15.32
C GLU A 216 14.53 -21.02 16.45
N LEU A 217 15.40 -20.02 16.54
CA LEU A 217 15.27 -18.89 17.45
C LEU A 217 13.96 -18.11 17.27
N SER A 218 13.41 -18.16 16.04
CA SER A 218 12.12 -17.54 15.73
C SER A 218 10.92 -18.46 16.00
N GLY A 219 11.15 -19.70 16.42
CA GLY A 219 10.11 -20.72 16.65
C GLY A 219 9.45 -21.19 15.34
N ILE A 220 10.25 -21.35 14.29
CA ILE A 220 9.82 -21.73 12.96
C ILE A 220 10.66 -22.91 12.48
N SER A 221 10.01 -23.95 11.98
CA SER A 221 10.71 -25.07 11.37
C SER A 221 11.51 -24.62 10.13
N PRO A 222 12.80 -24.97 10.00
CA PRO A 222 13.59 -24.69 8.80
C PRO A 222 12.98 -25.24 7.51
N GLN A 223 12.22 -26.33 7.59
CA GLN A 223 11.52 -26.97 6.49
C GLN A 223 10.21 -26.28 6.10
N ALA A 224 9.72 -25.31 6.90
CA ALA A 224 8.51 -24.56 6.57
C ALA A 224 8.68 -23.79 5.26
N ARG A 225 7.58 -23.57 4.54
CA ARG A 225 7.56 -22.72 3.36
C ARG A 225 7.09 -21.30 3.72
N ALA A 226 7.58 -20.30 3.01
CA ALA A 226 7.23 -18.89 3.25
C ALA A 226 5.72 -18.65 3.31
N GLU A 227 4.95 -19.30 2.46
CA GLU A 227 3.51 -19.14 2.36
C GLU A 227 2.73 -19.59 3.62
N THR A 228 3.30 -20.47 4.45
CA THR A 228 2.65 -20.96 5.67
C THR A 228 2.93 -20.09 6.90
N ILE A 229 3.82 -19.10 6.79
CA ILE A 229 4.31 -18.31 7.92
C ILE A 229 3.42 -17.09 8.15
N SER A 230 2.98 -16.91 9.41
CA SER A 230 2.18 -15.74 9.77
C SER A 230 2.98 -14.43 9.72
N VAL A 231 2.28 -13.31 9.69
CA VAL A 231 2.89 -11.98 9.68
C VAL A 231 3.77 -11.77 10.92
N GLU A 232 3.28 -12.17 12.10
CA GLU A 232 4.00 -12.05 13.38
C GLU A 232 5.28 -12.87 13.39
N LYS A 233 5.24 -14.09 12.82
CA LYS A 233 6.41 -14.94 12.70
C LYS A 233 7.46 -14.35 11.77
N PHE A 234 7.05 -13.74 10.64
CA PHE A 234 7.98 -12.97 9.80
C PHE A 234 8.61 -11.79 10.55
N CYS A 235 7.83 -11.08 11.36
CA CYS A 235 8.35 -10.00 12.21
C CYS A 235 9.38 -10.52 13.21
N LYS A 236 9.15 -11.71 13.79
CA LYS A 236 10.09 -12.35 14.73
C LYS A 236 11.41 -12.72 14.04
N ILE A 237 11.36 -13.27 12.83
CA ILE A 237 12.57 -13.52 12.02
C ILE A 237 13.32 -12.18 11.82
N ALA A 238 12.63 -11.11 11.41
CA ALA A 238 13.25 -9.82 11.17
C ALA A 238 13.90 -9.22 12.42
N THR A 239 13.27 -9.41 13.59
CA THR A 239 13.81 -8.96 14.87
C THR A 239 15.05 -9.74 15.31
N ASN A 240 15.04 -11.07 15.17
CA ASN A 240 16.19 -11.91 15.49
C ASN A 240 17.34 -11.69 14.50
N TYR A 241 17.04 -11.49 13.23
CA TYR A 241 18.05 -11.11 12.24
C TYR A 241 18.70 -9.76 12.56
N ALA A 242 17.94 -8.78 13.06
CA ALA A 242 18.51 -7.52 13.51
C ALA A 242 19.50 -7.70 14.68
N LYS A 243 19.25 -8.66 15.58
CA LYS A 243 20.15 -8.97 16.70
C LYS A 243 21.46 -9.61 16.20
N SER A 244 21.37 -10.60 15.29
CA SER A 244 22.55 -11.27 14.72
C SER A 244 23.47 -10.32 13.95
N LEU A 245 22.89 -9.29 13.27
CA LEU A 245 23.70 -8.28 12.59
C LEU A 245 24.51 -7.40 13.56
N LYS A 246 24.03 -7.20 14.79
CA LYS A 246 24.75 -6.42 15.83
C LYS A 246 25.86 -7.24 16.48
N SER A 247 25.61 -8.52 16.75
CA SER A 247 26.61 -9.43 17.37
C SER A 247 27.80 -9.75 16.43
N ASN A 248 27.70 -9.48 15.14
CA ASN A 248 28.80 -9.67 14.19
C ASN A 248 29.65 -8.41 13.97
N VAL A 249 29.35 -7.31 14.64
CA VAL A 249 30.07 -6.02 14.53
C VAL A 249 30.95 -5.76 15.78
N ASP A 250 30.73 -6.51 16.84
CA ASP A 250 31.56 -6.56 18.04
C ASP A 250 32.61 -7.67 17.93
#